data_3ab325d3b12ccaa77ff089cf693df6ec
#
_entry.id   3ab325d3b12ccaa77ff089cf693df6ec
#
_cell.length_a   1.000
_cell.length_b   1.000
_cell.length_c   1.000
_cell.angle_alpha   90.00
_cell.angle_beta   90.00
_cell.angle_gamma   90.00
#
_symmetry.space_group_name_H-M   'P 1'
#
loop_
_entity.id
_entity.type
_entity.pdbx_description
1 polymer ?
#
loop_
_entity_poly.entity_id
_entity_poly.type
_entity_poly.pdbx_seq_one_letter_code
_entity_poly.pdbx_strand_id
1 'polypeptide(L)'
;MTAKRKAGERILKELDPDALQTMIDSLAPVAPDMPRLIAEFAFGEIYARPALDLRSRQLATVAALAALGASGQLKPHLRSALRVGWSRDELVEVLMQMALYGGFPASLTALAVAKEAFAEIDASSHGPSA
;
A
#
# COMPACT_ATOMS: atom_id res chain seq x y z
N MET A 1 9.36 18.08 -15.08
CA MET A 1 8.50 16.98 -14.55
C MET A 1 7.23 16.88 -15.39
N THR A 2 6.90 15.68 -15.84
CA THR A 2 5.71 15.46 -16.66
C THR A 2 4.43 15.65 -15.85
N ALA A 3 3.31 15.88 -16.56
CA ALA A 3 2.00 15.98 -15.91
C ALA A 3 1.63 14.67 -15.21
N LYS A 4 1.96 13.53 -15.82
CA LYS A 4 1.72 12.21 -15.23
C LYS A 4 2.50 12.01 -13.94
N ARG A 5 3.75 12.44 -13.91
CA ARG A 5 4.57 12.35 -12.71
C ARG A 5 4.03 13.22 -11.59
N LYS A 6 3.61 14.45 -11.89
CA LYS A 6 3.00 15.35 -10.91
C LYS A 6 1.72 14.75 -10.33
N ALA A 7 0.86 14.19 -11.18
CA ALA A 7 -0.37 13.54 -10.75
C ALA A 7 -0.07 12.32 -9.86
N GLY A 8 0.90 11.50 -10.27
CA GLY A 8 1.30 10.32 -9.50
C GLY A 8 1.88 10.66 -8.14
N GLU A 9 2.71 11.70 -8.06
CA GLU A 9 3.29 12.14 -6.80
C GLU A 9 2.22 12.66 -5.84
N ARG A 10 1.19 13.35 -6.35
CA ARG A 10 0.06 13.80 -5.52
C ARG A 10 -0.70 12.61 -4.92
N ILE A 11 -0.97 11.60 -5.74
CA ILE A 11 -1.67 10.39 -5.29
C ILE A 11 -0.85 9.63 -4.25
N LEU A 12 0.44 9.49 -4.51
CA LEU A 12 1.36 8.86 -3.54
C LEU A 12 1.32 9.57 -2.20
N LYS A 13 1.30 10.90 -2.19
CA LYS A 13 1.21 11.68 -0.94
C LYS A 13 -0.07 11.43 -0.17
N GLU A 14 -1.19 11.22 -0.86
CA GLU A 14 -2.45 10.89 -0.21
C GLU A 14 -2.39 9.49 0.44
N LEU A 15 -1.72 8.55 -0.20
CA LEU A 15 -1.57 7.19 0.31
C LEU A 15 -0.56 7.11 1.44
N ASP A 16 0.61 7.74 1.25
CA ASP A 16 1.70 7.78 2.23
C ASP A 16 2.64 8.92 1.87
N PRO A 17 2.72 9.98 2.71
CA PRO A 17 3.59 11.12 2.42
C PRO A 17 5.06 10.78 2.22
N ASP A 18 5.53 9.68 2.81
CA ASP A 18 6.94 9.28 2.79
C ASP A 18 7.24 8.21 1.72
N ALA A 19 6.23 7.67 1.06
CA ALA A 19 6.40 6.52 0.15
C ALA A 19 7.42 6.79 -0.96
N LEU A 20 7.32 7.93 -1.63
CA LEU A 20 8.20 8.26 -2.75
C LEU A 20 9.65 8.34 -2.29
N GLN A 21 9.93 9.08 -1.22
CA GLN A 21 11.29 9.24 -0.72
C GLN A 21 11.87 7.91 -0.24
N THR A 22 11.06 7.09 0.43
CA THR A 22 11.46 5.75 0.86
C THR A 22 11.86 4.88 -0.33
N MET A 23 11.07 4.91 -1.41
CA MET A 23 11.41 4.17 -2.64
C MET A 23 12.70 4.69 -3.28
N ILE A 24 12.85 6.01 -3.36
CA ILE A 24 14.07 6.63 -3.93
C ILE A 24 15.29 6.15 -3.16
N ASP A 25 15.25 6.23 -1.83
CA ASP A 25 16.39 5.87 -1.00
C ASP A 25 16.72 4.37 -1.08
N SER A 26 15.71 3.51 -1.06
CA SER A 26 15.93 2.06 -1.07
C SER A 26 16.38 1.54 -2.44
N LEU A 27 15.94 2.17 -3.53
CA LEU A 27 16.23 1.70 -4.88
C LEU A 27 17.43 2.39 -5.54
N ALA A 28 17.92 3.49 -4.96
CA ALA A 28 19.04 4.23 -5.54
C ALA A 28 20.25 3.36 -5.90
N PRO A 29 20.68 2.38 -5.06
CA PRO A 29 21.84 1.57 -5.39
C PRO A 29 21.66 0.60 -6.55
N VAL A 30 20.42 0.20 -6.88
CA VAL A 30 20.17 -0.87 -7.86
C VAL A 30 19.28 -0.44 -9.03
N ALA A 31 18.30 0.44 -8.80
CA ALA A 31 17.32 0.81 -9.82
C ALA A 31 16.83 2.26 -9.60
N PRO A 32 17.71 3.26 -9.81
CA PRO A 32 17.38 4.65 -9.49
C PRO A 32 16.22 5.23 -10.33
N ASP A 33 15.90 4.65 -11.49
CA ASP A 33 14.77 5.09 -12.31
C ASP A 33 13.43 4.48 -11.90
N MET A 34 13.43 3.42 -11.11
CA MET A 34 12.19 2.71 -10.78
C MET A 34 11.18 3.60 -10.04
N PRO A 35 11.56 4.42 -9.06
CA PRO A 35 10.59 5.31 -8.40
C PRO A 35 9.90 6.27 -9.38
N ARG A 36 10.61 6.78 -10.38
CA ARG A 36 10.02 7.64 -11.41
C ARG A 36 8.99 6.86 -12.23
N LEU A 37 9.32 5.65 -12.66
CA LEU A 37 8.40 4.80 -13.42
C LEU A 37 7.15 4.46 -12.61
N ILE A 38 7.32 4.15 -11.35
CA ILE A 38 6.19 3.87 -10.45
C ILE A 38 5.31 5.12 -10.32
N ALA A 39 5.90 6.28 -10.03
CA ALA A 39 5.15 7.52 -9.89
C ALA A 39 4.44 7.91 -11.18
N GLU A 40 5.11 7.79 -12.31
CA GLU A 40 4.61 8.25 -13.60
C GLU A 40 3.56 7.29 -14.18
N PHE A 41 3.84 5.99 -14.18
CA PHE A 41 2.94 5.01 -14.79
C PHE A 41 1.91 4.46 -13.79
N ALA A 42 2.36 3.85 -12.71
CA ALA A 42 1.43 3.18 -11.80
C ALA A 42 0.45 4.18 -11.16
N PHE A 43 0.95 5.27 -10.63
CA PHE A 43 0.12 6.26 -9.95
C PHE A 43 -0.32 7.40 -10.87
N GLY A 44 0.51 7.84 -11.78
CA GLY A 44 0.21 8.94 -12.68
C GLY A 44 -0.65 8.55 -13.87
N GLU A 45 -0.69 7.28 -14.24
CA GLU A 45 -1.47 6.82 -15.39
C GLU A 45 -2.59 5.85 -14.98
N ILE A 46 -2.31 4.84 -14.16
CA ILE A 46 -3.33 3.87 -13.77
C ILE A 46 -4.18 4.38 -12.59
N TYR A 47 -3.55 4.71 -11.47
CA TYR A 47 -4.28 5.16 -10.28
C TYR A 47 -4.99 6.50 -10.49
N ALA A 48 -4.51 7.33 -11.41
CA ALA A 48 -5.13 8.62 -11.71
C ALA A 48 -6.38 8.51 -12.60
N ARG A 49 -6.70 7.33 -13.13
CA ARG A 49 -7.90 7.16 -13.97
C ARG A 49 -9.15 7.35 -13.12
N PRO A 50 -10.14 8.13 -13.60
CA PRO A 50 -11.28 8.53 -12.77
C PRO A 50 -12.38 7.48 -12.61
N ALA A 51 -12.38 6.41 -13.42
CA ALA A 51 -13.46 5.42 -13.40
C ALA A 51 -13.55 4.62 -12.10
N LEU A 52 -12.48 4.53 -11.33
CA LEU A 52 -12.45 3.87 -10.03
C LEU A 52 -11.71 4.79 -9.05
N ASP A 53 -12.29 5.00 -7.89
CA ASP A 53 -11.72 5.92 -6.90
C ASP A 53 -10.47 5.36 -6.21
N LEU A 54 -9.73 6.22 -5.55
CA LEU A 54 -8.47 5.85 -4.89
C LEU A 54 -8.69 4.85 -3.75
N ARG A 55 -9.75 5.02 -2.98
CA ARG A 55 -10.09 4.14 -1.87
C ARG A 55 -10.32 2.71 -2.34
N SER A 56 -11.10 2.55 -3.41
CA SER A 56 -11.39 1.23 -4.00
C SER A 56 -10.16 0.61 -4.65
N ARG A 57 -9.33 1.42 -5.33
CA ARG A 57 -8.07 0.93 -5.91
C ARG A 57 -7.14 0.38 -4.84
N GLN A 58 -7.09 1.05 -3.70
CA GLN A 58 -6.22 0.60 -2.61
C GLN A 58 -6.70 -0.71 -2.01
N LEU A 59 -8.01 -0.92 -1.91
CA LEU A 59 -8.55 -2.21 -1.46
C LEU A 59 -8.20 -3.33 -2.44
N ALA A 60 -8.35 -3.08 -3.75
CA ALA A 60 -7.98 -4.03 -4.79
C ALA A 60 -6.49 -4.40 -4.69
N THR A 61 -5.64 -3.41 -4.42
CA THR A 61 -4.20 -3.63 -4.25
C THR A 61 -3.91 -4.54 -3.05
N VAL A 62 -4.53 -4.26 -1.91
CA VAL A 62 -4.39 -5.08 -0.70
C VAL A 62 -4.80 -6.52 -0.98
N ALA A 63 -5.96 -6.72 -1.62
CA ALA A 63 -6.46 -8.05 -1.96
C ALA A 63 -5.48 -8.79 -2.89
N ALA A 64 -5.00 -8.13 -3.93
CA ALA A 64 -4.08 -8.73 -4.89
C ALA A 64 -2.75 -9.13 -4.23
N LEU A 65 -2.18 -8.25 -3.41
CA LEU A 65 -0.90 -8.52 -2.74
C LEU A 65 -1.03 -9.66 -1.74
N ALA A 66 -2.16 -9.75 -1.04
CA ALA A 66 -2.44 -10.85 -0.13
C ALA A 66 -2.52 -12.17 -0.88
N ALA A 67 -3.30 -12.23 -1.97
CA ALA A 67 -3.47 -13.43 -2.76
C ALA A 67 -2.17 -13.89 -3.42
N LEU A 68 -1.32 -12.95 -3.85
CA LEU A 68 -0.03 -13.24 -4.46
C LEU A 68 1.05 -13.62 -3.45
N GLY A 69 0.81 -13.44 -2.16
CA GLY A 69 1.82 -13.69 -1.14
C GLY A 69 2.92 -12.63 -1.10
N ALA A 70 2.65 -11.43 -1.62
CA ALA A 70 3.62 -10.34 -1.67
C ALA A 70 3.67 -9.58 -0.33
N SER A 71 4.12 -10.26 0.72
CA SER A 71 4.04 -9.74 2.09
C SER A 71 4.86 -8.47 2.32
N GLY A 72 6.01 -8.32 1.67
CA GLY A 72 6.83 -7.11 1.79
C GLY A 72 6.14 -5.85 1.28
N GLN A 73 5.32 -5.99 0.23
CA GLN A 73 4.55 -4.87 -0.32
C GLN A 73 3.22 -4.67 0.41
N LEU A 74 2.67 -5.73 0.98
CA LEU A 74 1.37 -5.68 1.65
C LEU A 74 1.37 -4.74 2.85
N LYS A 75 2.41 -4.73 3.66
CA LYS A 75 2.46 -3.91 4.88
C LYS A 75 2.26 -2.42 4.60
N PRO A 76 3.05 -1.77 3.71
CA PRO A 76 2.83 -0.35 3.42
C PRO A 76 1.45 -0.08 2.79
N HIS A 77 0.95 -1.01 1.99
CA HIS A 77 -0.38 -0.83 1.38
C HIS A 77 -1.52 -0.99 2.37
N LEU A 78 -1.37 -1.79 3.42
CA LEU A 78 -2.34 -1.83 4.52
C LEU A 78 -2.41 -0.48 5.24
N ARG A 79 -1.27 0.15 5.50
CA ARG A 79 -1.23 1.49 6.09
C ARG A 79 -1.92 2.51 5.20
N SER A 80 -1.64 2.48 3.90
CA SER A 80 -2.27 3.37 2.93
C SER A 80 -3.79 3.14 2.85
N ALA A 81 -4.24 1.90 2.94
CA ALA A 81 -5.66 1.58 2.94
C ALA A 81 -6.38 2.19 4.16
N LEU A 82 -5.76 2.14 5.33
CA LEU A 82 -6.28 2.81 6.52
C LEU A 82 -6.35 4.32 6.33
N ARG A 83 -5.34 4.92 5.70
CA ARG A 83 -5.31 6.37 5.44
C ARG A 83 -6.45 6.83 4.53
N VAL A 84 -6.85 6.02 3.57
CA VAL A 84 -7.95 6.36 2.66
C VAL A 84 -9.31 5.90 3.17
N GLY A 85 -9.40 5.46 4.42
CA GLY A 85 -10.67 5.29 5.13
C GLY A 85 -11.17 3.87 5.31
N TRP A 86 -10.41 2.84 4.94
CA TRP A 86 -10.77 1.47 5.27
C TRP A 86 -10.50 1.21 6.75
N SER A 87 -11.37 0.45 7.40
CA SER A 87 -11.17 0.04 8.79
C SER A 87 -10.30 -1.21 8.89
N ARG A 88 -9.72 -1.43 10.07
CA ARG A 88 -8.96 -2.65 10.33
C ARG A 88 -9.83 -3.89 10.13
N ASP A 89 -11.07 -3.85 10.61
CA ASP A 89 -12.00 -4.98 10.48
C ASP A 89 -12.30 -5.28 9.01
N GLU A 90 -12.52 -4.24 8.20
CA GLU A 90 -12.76 -4.41 6.78
C GLU A 90 -11.57 -5.04 6.08
N LEU A 91 -10.36 -4.56 6.40
CA LEU A 91 -9.13 -5.11 5.81
C LEU A 91 -8.92 -6.57 6.20
N VAL A 92 -9.15 -6.91 7.46
CA VAL A 92 -9.04 -8.30 7.93
C VAL A 92 -10.02 -9.21 7.17
N GLU A 93 -11.26 -8.74 6.95
CA GLU A 93 -12.24 -9.52 6.16
C GLU A 93 -11.75 -9.77 4.75
N VAL A 94 -11.14 -8.77 4.11
CA VAL A 94 -10.56 -8.94 2.76
C VAL A 94 -9.43 -9.97 2.78
N LEU A 95 -8.53 -9.90 3.77
CA LEU A 95 -7.41 -10.85 3.87
C LEU A 95 -7.90 -12.28 4.09
N MET A 96 -8.95 -12.46 4.90
CA MET A 96 -9.60 -13.76 5.10
C MET A 96 -10.20 -14.28 3.79
N GLN A 97 -10.87 -13.42 3.05
CA GLN A 97 -11.48 -13.78 1.78
C GLN A 97 -10.45 -14.27 0.76
N MET A 98 -9.24 -13.73 0.80
CA MET A 98 -8.18 -14.12 -0.13
C MET A 98 -7.71 -15.57 0.04
N ALA A 99 -8.08 -16.24 1.13
CA ALA A 99 -7.87 -17.68 1.26
C ALA A 99 -8.57 -18.48 0.13
N LEU A 100 -9.67 -17.95 -0.40
CA LEU A 100 -10.42 -18.59 -1.47
C LEU A 100 -9.67 -18.55 -2.81
N TYR A 101 -8.85 -17.55 -3.03
CA TYR A 101 -8.20 -17.31 -4.33
C TYR A 101 -6.68 -17.52 -4.30
N GLY A 102 -6.03 -17.21 -3.19
CA GLY A 102 -4.60 -17.40 -3.02
C GLY A 102 -4.21 -18.59 -2.14
N GLY A 103 -5.20 -19.22 -1.50
CA GLY A 103 -4.99 -20.33 -0.58
C GLY A 103 -4.83 -19.87 0.87
N PHE A 104 -5.10 -20.78 1.81
CA PHE A 104 -4.95 -20.49 3.24
C PHE A 104 -3.54 -20.04 3.64
N PRO A 105 -2.45 -20.64 3.11
CA PRO A 105 -1.11 -20.15 3.47
C PRO A 105 -0.90 -18.68 3.15
N ALA A 106 -1.35 -18.19 2.00
CA ALA A 106 -1.25 -16.77 1.62
C ALA A 106 -2.07 -15.89 2.57
N SER A 107 -3.29 -16.31 2.90
CA SER A 107 -4.16 -15.58 3.82
C SER A 107 -3.56 -15.50 5.22
N LEU A 108 -3.03 -16.61 5.73
CA LEU A 108 -2.40 -16.64 7.05
C LEU A 108 -1.16 -15.73 7.11
N THR A 109 -0.35 -15.74 6.06
CA THR A 109 0.79 -14.83 5.95
C THR A 109 0.32 -13.36 5.94
N ALA A 110 -0.72 -13.07 5.16
CA ALA A 110 -1.29 -11.72 5.07
C ALA A 110 -1.84 -11.25 6.43
N LEU A 111 -2.52 -12.12 7.16
CA LEU A 111 -3.04 -11.80 8.49
C LEU A 111 -1.91 -11.54 9.49
N ALA A 112 -0.80 -12.27 9.40
CA ALA A 112 0.38 -12.00 10.22
C ALA A 112 0.99 -10.63 9.91
N VAL A 113 1.04 -10.25 8.63
CA VAL A 113 1.50 -8.92 8.21
C VAL A 113 0.57 -7.83 8.76
N ALA A 114 -0.75 -8.04 8.71
CA ALA A 114 -1.71 -7.09 9.27
C ALA A 114 -1.52 -6.91 10.77
N LYS A 115 -1.34 -8.00 11.50
CA LYS A 115 -1.07 -7.95 12.94
C LYS A 115 0.16 -7.08 13.24
N GLU A 116 1.24 -7.28 12.49
CA GLU A 116 2.47 -6.51 12.63
C GLU A 116 2.25 -5.04 12.29
N ALA A 117 1.59 -4.75 11.17
CA ALA A 117 1.31 -3.39 10.73
C ALA A 117 0.46 -2.63 11.76
N PHE A 118 -0.58 -3.26 12.29
CA PHE A 118 -1.45 -2.66 13.29
C PHE A 118 -0.72 -2.40 14.61
N ALA A 119 0.14 -3.32 15.02
CA ALA A 119 0.96 -3.15 16.22
C ALA A 119 1.94 -1.96 16.08
N GLU A 120 2.56 -1.82 14.90
CA GLU A 120 3.45 -0.69 14.62
C GLU A 120 2.72 0.64 14.65
N ILE A 121 1.51 0.71 14.09
CA ILE A 121 0.67 1.91 14.12
C ILE A 121 0.31 2.27 15.57
N ASP A 122 -0.10 1.29 16.37
CA ASP A 122 -0.45 1.50 17.77
C ASP A 122 0.75 1.99 18.58
N ALA A 123 1.92 1.43 18.35
CA ALA A 123 3.15 1.87 19.00
C ALA A 123 3.51 3.32 18.64
N SER A 124 3.32 3.72 17.39
CA SER A 124 3.58 5.10 16.93
C SER A 124 2.61 6.10 17.55
N SER A 125 1.31 5.74 17.66
CA SER A 125 0.30 6.62 18.25
C SER A 125 0.45 6.73 19.77
N HIS A 126 1.12 5.76 20.40
CA HIS A 126 1.46 5.78 21.83
C HIS A 126 2.93 6.21 22.04
N GLY A 127 3.44 7.09 21.17
CA GLY A 127 4.81 7.58 21.24
C GLY A 127 5.18 8.10 22.64
N PRO A 128 6.48 8.44 22.90
CA PRO A 128 6.93 8.75 24.23
C PRO A 128 6.06 9.85 24.85
N SER A 129 5.14 9.43 25.68
CA SER A 129 4.32 10.37 26.43
C SER A 129 5.26 11.14 27.36
N ALA A 130 5.19 12.42 27.24
CA ALA A 130 5.87 13.27 28.19
C ALA A 130 5.36 12.96 29.59
#